data_65ea7aa21ebc22d72d0e924804748bc5
#
_entry.id   65ea7aa21ebc22d72d0e924804748bc5
#
_cell.length_a   1.000
_cell.length_b   1.000
_cell.length_c   1.000
_cell.angle_alpha   90.00
_cell.angle_beta   90.00
_cell.angle_gamma   90.00
#
_symmetry.space_group_name_H-M   'P 1'
#
loop_
_entity.id
_entity.type
_entity.pdbx_description
1 polymer ?
#
loop_
_entity_poly.entity_id
_entity_poly.type
_entity_poly.pdbx_seq_one_letter_code
_entity_poly.pdbx_strand_id
1 'polypeptide(L)' 'MHFHLYVDDADAVYARALRAGATSIFAPAAMPYGEYMGGVRDAASNEWYIATRSS' A
#
# COMPACT_ATOMS: atom_id res chain seq x y z
N MET A 1 2.07 -14.11 4.26
CA MET A 1 3.07 -13.68 3.27
C MET A 1 2.87 -12.20 2.97
N HIS A 2 3.94 -11.47 2.75
CA HIS A 2 3.82 -10.05 2.43
C HIS A 2 4.53 -9.72 1.12
N PHE A 3 4.04 -8.69 0.44
CA PHE A 3 4.53 -8.25 -0.85
C PHE A 3 4.81 -6.75 -0.80
N HIS A 4 5.84 -6.33 -1.51
CA HIS A 4 6.18 -4.92 -1.64
C HIS A 4 6.01 -4.53 -3.11
N LEU A 5 5.16 -3.53 -3.36
CA LEU A 5 4.77 -3.16 -4.72
C LEU A 5 5.06 -1.68 -4.95
N TYR A 6 5.84 -1.37 -5.97
CA TYR A 6 6.11 0.02 -6.35
C TYR A 6 5.18 0.43 -7.49
N VAL A 7 4.49 1.55 -7.29
CA VAL A 7 3.49 2.05 -8.24
C VAL A 7 3.68 3.55 -8.43
N ASP A 8 3.07 4.10 -9.47
CA ASP A 8 3.15 5.53 -9.75
C ASP A 8 2.30 6.37 -8.78
N ASP A 9 1.17 5.82 -8.32
CA ASP A 9 0.25 6.54 -7.45
C ASP A 9 -0.23 5.59 -6.35
N ALA A 10 0.45 5.64 -5.22
CA ALA A 10 0.16 4.75 -4.10
C ALA A 10 -1.23 5.02 -3.52
N ASP A 11 -1.68 6.28 -3.47
CA ASP A 11 -3.01 6.60 -2.97
C ASP A 11 -4.10 5.94 -3.82
N ALA A 12 -3.96 5.98 -5.14
CA ALA A 12 -4.95 5.42 -6.04
C ALA A 12 -5.00 3.90 -5.92
N VAL A 13 -3.84 3.25 -5.85
CA VAL A 13 -3.77 1.79 -5.73
C VAL A 13 -4.30 1.33 -4.38
N TYR A 14 -3.95 2.05 -3.31
CA TYR A 14 -4.44 1.76 -1.97
C TYR A 14 -5.97 1.85 -1.94
N ALA A 15 -6.54 2.93 -2.48
CA ALA A 15 -8.00 3.10 -2.50
C ALA A 15 -8.69 2.00 -3.30
N ARG A 16 -8.08 1.61 -4.43
CA ARG A 16 -8.62 0.53 -5.25
C ARG A 16 -8.62 -0.79 -4.49
N ALA A 17 -7.55 -1.06 -3.72
CA ALA A 17 -7.47 -2.27 -2.92
C ALA A 17 -8.58 -2.33 -1.86
N LEU A 18 -8.85 -1.21 -1.20
CA LEU A 18 -9.93 -1.16 -0.22
C LEU A 18 -11.29 -1.38 -0.87
N ARG A 19 -11.52 -0.80 -2.06
CA ARG A 19 -12.78 -1.03 -2.78
C ARG A 19 -12.94 -2.47 -3.21
N ALA A 20 -11.85 -3.18 -3.40
CA ALA A 20 -11.86 -4.61 -3.76
C ALA A 20 -12.01 -5.53 -2.54
N GLY A 21 -12.12 -4.96 -1.35
CA GLY A 21 -12.36 -5.74 -0.14
C GLY A 21 -11.19 -5.91 0.79
N ALA A 22 -10.03 -5.33 0.49
CA ALA A 22 -8.88 -5.42 1.38
C ALA A 22 -9.11 -4.56 2.62
N THR A 23 -8.40 -4.90 3.70
CA THR A 23 -8.45 -4.18 4.96
C THR A 23 -7.19 -3.32 5.08
N SER A 24 -7.33 -2.09 5.54
CA SER A 24 -6.19 -1.20 5.72
C SER A 24 -5.33 -1.64 6.90
N ILE A 25 -4.02 -1.77 6.68
CA ILE A 25 -3.05 -1.92 7.76
C ILE A 25 -2.65 -0.52 8.23
N PHE A 26 -2.29 0.35 7.27
CA PHE A 26 -2.07 1.77 7.55
C PHE A 26 -2.26 2.56 6.24
N ALA A 27 -2.74 3.78 6.38
CA ALA A 27 -2.98 4.65 5.23
C ALA A 27 -1.66 5.15 4.64
N PRO A 28 -1.61 5.47 3.34
CA PRO A 28 -0.38 5.98 2.73
C PRO A 28 0.15 7.20 3.45
N ALA A 29 1.44 7.19 3.74
CA ALA A 29 2.12 8.27 4.44
C ALA A 29 3.58 8.31 4.04
N ALA A 30 4.21 9.47 4.22
CA ALA A 30 5.64 9.62 3.96
C ALA A 30 6.42 8.85 5.01
N MET A 31 7.35 8.02 4.55
CA MET A 31 8.19 7.24 5.42
C MET A 31 9.55 7.93 5.62
N PRO A 32 10.22 7.70 6.77
CA PRO A 32 11.51 8.36 7.04
C PRO A 32 12.58 8.09 6.01
N TYR A 33 12.49 6.96 5.32
CA TYR A 33 13.50 6.55 4.33
C TYR A 33 13.19 7.04 2.92
N GLY A 34 12.24 7.95 2.75
CA GLY A 34 12.02 8.62 1.46
C GLY A 34 10.98 7.99 0.55
N GLU A 35 10.18 7.07 1.06
CA GLU A 35 9.06 6.48 0.30
C GLU A 35 7.73 6.96 0.85
N TYR A 36 6.75 6.98 -0.04
CA TYR A 36 5.35 7.23 0.35
C TYR A 36 4.64 5.89 0.21
N MET A 37 4.18 5.32 1.31
CA MET A 37 3.73 3.94 1.34
C MET A 37 2.51 3.73 2.20
N GLY A 38 1.61 2.87 1.72
CA GLY A 38 0.47 2.39 2.50
C GLY A 38 0.46 0.88 2.55
N GLY A 39 -0.26 0.30 3.49
CA GLY A 39 -0.36 -1.14 3.64
C GLY A 39 -1.79 -1.62 3.70
N VAL A 40 -2.06 -2.75 3.03
CA VAL A 40 -3.37 -3.39 3.07
C VAL A 40 -3.19 -4.89 3.25
N ARG A 41 -4.24 -5.54 3.77
CA ARG A 41 -4.31 -6.99 3.89
C ARG A 41 -5.46 -7.50 3.05
N ASP A 42 -5.20 -8.51 2.21
CA ASP A 42 -6.26 -9.09 1.38
C ASP A 42 -7.01 -10.19 2.14
N ALA A 43 -8.04 -10.76 1.47
CA ALA A 43 -8.88 -11.78 2.08
C ALA A 43 -8.12 -13.06 2.42
N ALA A 44 -7.00 -13.31 1.76
CA ALA A 44 -6.15 -14.47 2.02
C ALA A 44 -5.09 -14.21 3.08
N SER A 45 -5.18 -13.06 3.76
CA SER A 45 -4.24 -12.63 4.81
C SER A 45 -2.86 -12.27 4.28
N ASN A 46 -2.73 -12.02 3.00
CA ASN A 46 -1.49 -11.51 2.44
C ASN A 46 -1.42 -10.00 2.67
N GLU A 47 -0.24 -9.52 3.05
CA GLU A 47 -0.02 -8.10 3.28
C GLU A 47 0.64 -7.49 2.06
N TRP A 48 0.10 -6.36 1.61
CA TRP A 48 0.60 -5.65 0.43
C TRP A 48 1.05 -4.28 0.86
N TYR A 49 2.33 -3.99 0.65
CA TYR A 49 2.90 -2.69 0.95
C TYR A 49 3.06 -1.94 -0.36
N ILE A 50 2.24 -0.92 -0.55
CA ILE A 50 2.09 -0.19 -1.81
C ILE A 50 2.86 1.11 -1.69
N ALA A 51 3.92 1.25 -2.46
CA ALA A 51 4.86 2.35 -2.31
C ALA A 51 5.01 3.15 -3.59
N THR A 52 5.23 4.45 -3.42
CA THR A 52 5.67 5.34 -4.48
C THR A 52 6.97 5.95 -4.02
N ARG A 53 8.01 5.88 -4.84
CA ARG A 53 9.30 6.43 -4.47
C ARG A 53 9.27 7.95 -4.61
N SER A 54 9.64 8.65 -3.53
CA SER A 54 9.79 10.09 -3.58
C SER A 54 11.00 10.45 -4.41
N SER A 55 10.84 11.34 -5.33
CA SER A 55 11.97 11.80 -6.13
C SER A 55 12.60 13.05 -5.52
#